data_604a6d2a6d8673a8123dfd08db6bf634
#
_entry.id   604a6d2a6d8673a8123dfd08db6bf634
#
_cell.length_a   1.000
_cell.length_b   1.000
_cell.length_c   1.000
_cell.angle_alpha   90.00
_cell.angle_beta   90.00
_cell.angle_gamma   90.00
#
_symmetry.space_group_name_H-M   'P 1'
#
loop_
_entity.id
_entity.type
_entity.pdbx_description
1 polymer ?
#
loop_
_entity_poly.entity_id
_entity_poly.type
_entity_poly.pdbx_seq_one_letter_code
_entity_poly.pdbx_strand_id
1 'polypeptide(L)'
;MKKNRLIIGIILALAVAVGVLAWLNGRSLAGLEPATLVIKEQGREVGSISLEEIMALGGEEFKVVLRSSGQEPQENTYTGVSLARVVEAVKPGLVTPQCQVSVRAADGYAVTYTGEELLRPEHIYLVWLKDGKPLGSKAKGGQGPLLVIPRQHEFGQFWCKFALEVDVR
;
A
#
# COMPACT_ATOMS: atom_id res chain seq x y z
N MET A 1 18.74 -46.54 -6.35
CA MET A 1 18.50 -46.18 -4.91
C MET A 1 19.05 -44.78 -4.55
N LYS A 2 20.30 -44.40 -4.89
CA LYS A 2 20.89 -43.08 -4.54
C LYS A 2 20.15 -41.90 -5.16
N LYS A 3 19.68 -41.97 -6.43
CA LYS A 3 18.96 -40.91 -7.15
C LYS A 3 17.63 -40.56 -6.49
N ASN A 4 16.87 -41.54 -6.00
CA ASN A 4 15.59 -41.30 -5.32
C ASN A 4 15.78 -40.63 -3.94
N ARG A 5 16.85 -40.97 -3.21
CA ARG A 5 17.18 -40.33 -1.94
C ARG A 5 17.58 -38.87 -2.14
N LEU A 6 18.27 -38.52 -3.22
CA LEU A 6 18.60 -37.13 -3.57
C LEU A 6 17.35 -36.32 -3.89
N ILE A 7 16.43 -36.88 -4.69
CA ILE A 7 15.15 -36.22 -5.04
C ILE A 7 14.30 -35.98 -3.79
N ILE A 8 14.19 -36.96 -2.89
CA ILE A 8 13.45 -36.83 -1.63
C ILE A 8 14.08 -35.73 -0.77
N GLY A 9 15.42 -35.66 -0.69
CA GLY A 9 16.13 -34.61 0.05
C GLY A 9 15.84 -33.20 -0.50
N ILE A 10 15.81 -33.03 -1.82
CA ILE A 10 15.49 -31.75 -2.46
C ILE A 10 14.04 -31.33 -2.18
N ILE A 11 13.09 -32.27 -2.28
CA ILE A 11 11.66 -31.99 -2.02
C ILE A 11 11.48 -31.56 -0.55
N LEU A 12 12.16 -32.24 0.39
CA LEU A 12 12.08 -31.91 1.82
C LEU A 12 12.66 -30.52 2.09
N ALA A 13 13.81 -30.18 1.49
CA ALA A 13 14.44 -28.86 1.63
C ALA A 13 13.54 -27.75 1.07
N LEU A 14 12.88 -27.98 -0.09
CA LEU A 14 11.92 -27.05 -0.67
C LEU A 14 10.68 -26.86 0.22
N ALA A 15 10.14 -27.94 0.79
CA ALA A 15 9.00 -27.88 1.69
C ALA A 15 9.33 -27.09 2.96
N VAL A 16 10.52 -27.28 3.54
CA VAL A 16 11.00 -26.50 4.68
C VAL A 16 11.16 -25.01 4.30
N ALA A 17 11.76 -24.71 3.15
CA ALA A 17 11.91 -23.34 2.69
C ALA A 17 10.57 -22.64 2.51
N VAL A 18 9.59 -23.30 1.89
CA VAL A 18 8.21 -22.78 1.73
C VAL A 18 7.55 -22.56 3.10
N GLY A 19 7.70 -23.50 4.03
CA GLY A 19 7.17 -23.37 5.38
C GLY A 19 7.76 -22.17 6.15
N VAL A 20 9.07 -21.97 6.03
CA VAL A 20 9.76 -20.82 6.65
C VAL A 20 9.31 -19.51 6.02
N LEU A 21 9.21 -19.44 4.70
CA LEU A 21 8.73 -18.23 4.00
C LEU A 21 7.28 -17.92 4.36
N ALA A 22 6.41 -18.92 4.42
CA ALA A 22 5.02 -18.74 4.83
C ALA A 22 4.91 -18.24 6.28
N TRP A 23 5.74 -18.79 7.19
CA TRP A 23 5.78 -18.34 8.58
C TRP A 23 6.31 -16.91 8.74
N LEU A 24 7.37 -16.53 8.00
CA LEU A 24 7.91 -15.17 7.99
C LEU A 24 6.88 -14.18 7.42
N ASN A 25 6.21 -14.54 6.32
CA ASN A 25 5.15 -13.72 5.73
C ASN A 25 3.96 -13.56 6.69
N GLY A 26 3.52 -14.64 7.35
CA GLY A 26 2.46 -14.58 8.36
C GLY A 26 2.81 -13.68 9.56
N ARG A 27 4.09 -13.61 9.95
CA ARG A 27 4.56 -12.69 11.00
C ARG A 27 4.53 -11.23 10.57
N SER A 28 4.88 -10.93 9.32
CA SER A 28 4.83 -9.57 8.78
C SER A 28 3.39 -9.04 8.70
N LEU A 29 2.42 -9.93 8.47
CA LEU A 29 1.00 -9.59 8.41
C LEU A 29 0.31 -9.64 9.78
N ALA A 30 0.94 -10.25 10.78
CA ALA A 30 0.41 -10.28 12.14
C ALA A 30 0.35 -8.86 12.72
N GLY A 31 -0.86 -8.38 13.03
CA GLY A 31 -1.10 -7.03 13.54
C GLY A 31 -1.58 -6.03 12.50
N LEU A 32 -1.84 -6.45 11.24
CA LEU A 32 -2.62 -5.63 10.31
C LEU A 32 -4.02 -5.39 10.89
N GLU A 33 -4.39 -4.13 10.99
CA GLU A 33 -5.74 -3.75 11.40
C GLU A 33 -6.67 -3.76 10.18
N PRO A 34 -7.92 -4.25 10.30
CA PRO A 34 -8.89 -4.17 9.22
C PRO A 34 -9.04 -2.74 8.72
N ALA A 35 -9.03 -2.56 7.42
CA ALA A 35 -9.21 -1.27 6.79
C ALA A 35 -10.03 -1.42 5.51
N THR A 36 -10.80 -0.39 5.20
CA THR A 36 -11.56 -0.27 3.96
C THR A 36 -11.31 1.11 3.37
N LEU A 37 -11.00 1.16 2.08
CA LEU A 37 -10.85 2.39 1.31
C LEU A 37 -12.13 2.60 0.49
N VAL A 38 -12.79 3.74 0.68
CA VAL A 38 -13.99 4.12 -0.06
C VAL A 38 -13.59 4.84 -1.34
N ILE A 39 -14.13 4.42 -2.48
CA ILE A 39 -13.91 5.07 -3.77
C ILE A 39 -15.15 5.87 -4.13
N LYS A 40 -14.93 7.13 -4.49
CA LYS A 40 -15.98 8.08 -4.87
C LYS A 40 -15.73 8.64 -6.26
N GLU A 41 -16.81 8.99 -6.92
CA GLU A 41 -16.83 9.76 -8.16
C GLU A 41 -17.70 11.00 -7.95
N GLN A 42 -17.10 12.18 -8.09
CA GLN A 42 -17.79 13.46 -7.87
C GLN A 42 -18.53 13.52 -6.51
N GLY A 43 -17.91 13.00 -5.46
CA GLY A 43 -18.43 12.98 -4.10
C GLY A 43 -19.43 11.84 -3.81
N ARG A 44 -19.83 11.03 -4.79
CA ARG A 44 -20.73 9.88 -4.61
C ARG A 44 -19.91 8.59 -4.50
N GLU A 45 -20.20 7.77 -3.52
CA GLU A 45 -19.59 6.46 -3.39
C GLU A 45 -19.94 5.56 -4.58
N VAL A 46 -18.93 4.99 -5.22
CA VAL A 46 -19.06 4.04 -6.33
C VAL A 46 -18.62 2.63 -5.94
N GLY A 47 -17.99 2.49 -4.80
CA GLY A 47 -17.61 1.21 -4.21
C GLY A 47 -16.59 1.39 -3.10
N SER A 48 -16.18 0.28 -2.53
CA SER A 48 -15.13 0.22 -1.52
C SER A 48 -14.29 -1.04 -1.70
N ILE A 49 -13.10 -1.04 -1.15
CA ILE A 49 -12.16 -2.15 -1.23
C ILE A 49 -11.49 -2.34 0.12
N SER A 50 -11.48 -3.58 0.61
CA SER A 50 -10.84 -3.96 1.87
C SER A 50 -9.33 -4.07 1.72
N LEU A 51 -8.60 -3.99 2.85
CA LEU A 51 -7.16 -4.19 2.87
C LEU A 51 -6.76 -5.57 2.30
N GLU A 52 -7.54 -6.61 2.55
CA GLU A 52 -7.27 -7.95 1.99
C GLU A 52 -7.36 -7.97 0.46
N GLU A 53 -8.39 -7.34 -0.09
CA GLU A 53 -8.55 -7.20 -1.54
C GLU A 53 -7.45 -6.33 -2.15
N ILE A 54 -7.05 -5.23 -1.48
CA ILE A 54 -5.92 -4.39 -1.90
C ILE A 54 -4.63 -5.22 -1.97
N MET A 55 -4.35 -6.02 -0.96
CA MET A 55 -3.17 -6.89 -0.91
C MET A 55 -3.22 -7.97 -2.00
N ALA A 56 -4.41 -8.48 -2.33
CA ALA A 56 -4.60 -9.46 -3.41
C ALA A 56 -4.31 -8.89 -4.80
N LEU A 57 -4.34 -7.56 -4.98
CA LEU A 57 -3.90 -6.92 -6.22
C LEU A 57 -2.38 -7.07 -6.47
N GLY A 58 -1.63 -7.55 -5.48
CA GLY A 58 -0.19 -7.67 -5.51
C GLY A 58 0.49 -6.37 -5.06
N GLY A 59 1.47 -6.51 -4.18
CA GLY A 59 2.26 -5.40 -3.66
C GLY A 59 3.72 -5.52 -4.07
N GLU A 60 4.40 -4.40 -4.09
CA GLU A 60 5.85 -4.32 -4.27
C GLU A 60 6.50 -3.55 -3.13
N GLU A 61 7.76 -3.84 -2.88
CA GLU A 61 8.57 -3.10 -1.93
C GLU A 61 9.35 -2.00 -2.64
N PHE A 62 9.38 -0.82 -2.04
CA PHE A 62 10.15 0.30 -2.55
C PHE A 62 10.67 1.17 -1.41
N LYS A 63 11.76 1.87 -1.66
CA LYS A 63 12.35 2.81 -0.72
C LYS A 63 11.93 4.23 -1.02
N VAL A 64 11.65 5.00 0.02
CA VAL A 64 11.36 6.43 -0.06
C VAL A 64 12.05 7.16 1.08
N VAL A 65 12.59 8.33 0.75
CA VAL A 65 13.13 9.27 1.73
C VAL A 65 12.01 10.20 2.18
N LEU A 66 11.76 10.24 3.47
CA LEU A 66 10.85 11.20 4.09
C LEU A 66 11.66 12.35 4.71
N ARG A 67 11.38 13.58 4.26
CA ARG A 67 11.90 14.81 4.85
C ARG A 67 10.83 15.47 5.71
N SER A 68 11.13 15.68 6.98
CA SER A 68 10.29 16.40 7.92
C SER A 68 11.06 17.60 8.47
N SER A 69 10.36 18.71 8.72
CA SER A 69 10.99 19.91 9.27
C SER A 69 11.67 19.60 10.61
N GLY A 70 12.93 19.98 10.75
CA GLY A 70 13.70 19.79 11.99
C GLY A 70 14.19 18.37 12.27
N GLN A 71 14.06 17.44 11.31
CA GLN A 71 14.57 16.07 11.43
C GLN A 71 15.47 15.74 10.24
N GLU A 72 16.43 14.83 10.46
CA GLU A 72 17.22 14.30 9.36
C GLU A 72 16.35 13.47 8.40
N PRO A 73 16.66 13.47 7.09
CA PRO A 73 15.94 12.64 6.13
C PRO A 73 15.97 11.17 6.54
N GLN A 74 14.82 10.52 6.53
CA GLN A 74 14.69 9.10 6.89
C GLN A 74 14.35 8.29 5.65
N GLU A 75 15.24 7.37 5.26
CA GLU A 75 14.93 6.36 4.26
C GLU A 75 14.24 5.19 4.92
N ASN A 76 13.07 4.80 4.40
CA ASN A 76 12.33 3.64 4.87
C ASN A 76 11.85 2.80 3.68
N THR A 77 11.66 1.51 3.89
CA THR A 77 11.08 0.59 2.92
C THR A 77 9.58 0.47 3.16
N TYR A 78 8.78 0.65 2.11
CA TYR A 78 7.33 0.51 2.16
C TYR A 78 6.87 -0.62 1.26
N THR A 79 5.79 -1.31 1.66
CA THR A 79 5.10 -2.30 0.83
C THR A 79 3.72 -1.78 0.49
N GLY A 80 3.40 -1.74 -0.79
CA GLY A 80 2.14 -1.20 -1.29
C GLY A 80 1.89 -1.51 -2.75
N VAL A 81 0.79 -0.99 -3.25
CA VAL A 81 0.33 -1.12 -4.63
C VAL A 81 0.02 0.25 -5.22
N SER A 82 0.15 0.42 -6.53
CA SER A 82 -0.24 1.66 -7.22
C SER A 82 -1.69 2.04 -6.87
N LEU A 83 -1.91 3.28 -6.46
CA LEU A 83 -3.25 3.78 -6.13
C LEU A 83 -4.18 3.76 -7.36
N ALA A 84 -3.65 4.00 -8.56
CA ALA A 84 -4.43 3.86 -9.80
C ALA A 84 -4.98 2.44 -9.95
N ARG A 85 -4.18 1.41 -9.67
CA ARG A 85 -4.59 0.01 -9.74
C ARG A 85 -5.70 -0.33 -8.74
N VAL A 86 -5.65 0.28 -7.56
CA VAL A 86 -6.70 0.11 -6.53
C VAL A 86 -8.03 0.73 -7.01
N VAL A 87 -7.98 1.95 -7.53
CA VAL A 87 -9.18 2.63 -8.07
C VAL A 87 -9.75 1.87 -9.26
N GLU A 88 -8.89 1.39 -10.17
CA GLU A 88 -9.28 0.61 -11.35
C GLU A 88 -9.94 -0.73 -10.98
N ALA A 89 -9.51 -1.37 -9.90
CA ALA A 89 -10.11 -2.62 -9.41
C ALA A 89 -11.54 -2.43 -8.90
N VAL A 90 -11.88 -1.25 -8.37
CA VAL A 90 -13.23 -0.93 -7.89
C VAL A 90 -14.12 -0.43 -9.03
N LYS A 91 -13.61 0.50 -9.84
CA LYS A 91 -14.33 1.05 -10.99
C LYS A 91 -13.38 1.28 -12.16
N PRO A 92 -13.37 0.37 -13.15
CA PRO A 92 -12.56 0.49 -14.35
C PRO A 92 -12.83 1.77 -15.13
N GLY A 93 -11.77 2.43 -15.59
CA GLY A 93 -11.84 3.65 -16.42
C GLY A 93 -12.21 4.92 -15.65
N LEU A 94 -12.23 4.89 -14.30
CA LEU A 94 -12.57 6.05 -13.49
C LEU A 94 -11.49 7.13 -13.53
N VAL A 95 -10.22 6.72 -13.53
CA VAL A 95 -9.09 7.67 -13.56
C VAL A 95 -8.73 8.01 -15.01
N THR A 96 -8.79 9.29 -15.35
CA THR A 96 -8.35 9.84 -16.64
C THR A 96 -7.23 10.86 -16.39
N PRO A 97 -6.38 11.18 -17.38
CA PRO A 97 -5.30 12.17 -17.19
C PRO A 97 -5.80 13.54 -16.73
N GLN A 98 -7.03 13.91 -17.10
CA GLN A 98 -7.62 15.22 -16.84
C GLN A 98 -8.34 15.32 -15.49
N CYS A 99 -8.59 14.20 -14.81
CA CYS A 99 -9.30 14.20 -13.54
C CYS A 99 -8.41 14.73 -12.38
N GLN A 100 -9.07 15.13 -11.32
CA GLN A 100 -8.44 15.36 -10.01
C GLN A 100 -8.79 14.22 -9.06
N VAL A 101 -7.81 13.76 -8.31
CA VAL A 101 -7.95 12.65 -7.36
C VAL A 101 -7.63 13.15 -5.97
N SER A 102 -8.66 13.31 -5.15
CA SER A 102 -8.52 13.74 -3.77
C SER A 102 -8.51 12.54 -2.83
N VAL A 103 -7.46 12.37 -2.05
CA VAL A 103 -7.37 11.37 -1.00
C VAL A 103 -7.62 12.03 0.34
N ARG A 104 -8.57 11.50 1.10
CA ARG A 104 -8.92 12.02 2.43
C ARG A 104 -8.59 11.02 3.52
N ALA A 105 -8.02 11.54 4.60
CA ALA A 105 -7.68 10.81 5.81
C ALA A 105 -8.83 10.80 6.82
N ALA A 106 -8.79 9.85 7.75
CA ALA A 106 -9.73 9.73 8.85
C ALA A 106 -9.73 10.94 9.82
N ASP A 107 -8.66 11.75 9.82
CA ASP A 107 -8.57 12.97 10.62
C ASP A 107 -8.98 14.24 9.87
N GLY A 108 -9.50 14.09 8.64
CA GLY A 108 -9.97 15.19 7.81
C GLY A 108 -8.90 15.82 6.93
N TYR A 109 -7.61 15.41 7.06
CA TYR A 109 -6.56 15.84 6.14
C TYR A 109 -6.86 15.34 4.73
N ALA A 110 -6.57 16.16 3.72
CA ALA A 110 -6.76 15.79 2.33
C ALA A 110 -5.59 16.25 1.48
N VAL A 111 -5.24 15.42 0.51
CA VAL A 111 -4.24 15.71 -0.52
C VAL A 111 -4.88 15.46 -1.87
N THR A 112 -4.60 16.33 -2.85
CA THR A 112 -5.10 16.18 -4.21
C THR A 112 -3.93 15.96 -5.16
N TYR A 113 -4.09 14.97 -6.02
CA TYR A 113 -3.20 14.62 -7.12
C TYR A 113 -3.93 14.81 -8.44
N THR A 114 -3.20 14.97 -9.53
CA THR A 114 -3.76 14.94 -10.87
C THR A 114 -3.93 13.49 -11.33
N GLY A 115 -4.87 13.24 -12.25
CA GLY A 115 -5.03 11.93 -12.86
C GLY A 115 -3.78 11.50 -13.64
N GLU A 116 -3.06 12.46 -14.26
CA GLU A 116 -1.78 12.21 -14.92
C GLU A 116 -0.73 11.68 -13.94
N GLU A 117 -0.61 12.28 -12.74
CA GLU A 117 0.29 11.81 -11.68
C GLU A 117 -0.10 10.40 -11.22
N LEU A 118 -1.39 10.14 -11.05
CA LEU A 118 -1.88 8.83 -10.60
C LEU A 118 -1.62 7.73 -11.63
N LEU A 119 -1.77 8.04 -12.92
CA LEU A 119 -1.55 7.10 -14.03
C LEU A 119 -0.07 6.90 -14.37
N ARG A 120 0.81 7.79 -13.88
CA ARG A 120 2.24 7.64 -14.11
C ARG A 120 2.77 6.40 -13.37
N PRO A 121 3.49 5.51 -14.07
CA PRO A 121 4.09 4.35 -13.43
C PRO A 121 4.94 4.71 -12.22
N GLU A 122 4.90 3.90 -11.18
CA GLU A 122 5.71 4.02 -9.97
C GLU A 122 5.63 5.38 -9.25
N HIS A 123 4.50 6.08 -9.37
CA HIS A 123 4.40 7.44 -8.83
C HIS A 123 3.63 7.53 -7.51
N ILE A 124 2.39 7.08 -7.45
CA ILE A 124 1.52 7.19 -6.25
C ILE A 124 1.11 5.80 -5.78
N TYR A 125 1.42 5.48 -4.53
CA TYR A 125 1.18 4.18 -3.92
C TYR A 125 0.27 4.27 -2.70
N LEU A 126 -0.58 3.27 -2.57
CA LEU A 126 -1.28 2.95 -1.33
C LEU A 126 -0.48 1.86 -0.63
N VAL A 127 0.00 2.14 0.59
CA VAL A 127 0.90 1.26 1.34
C VAL A 127 0.26 0.84 2.67
N TRP A 128 0.67 -0.34 3.16
CA TRP A 128 0.18 -0.94 4.41
C TRP A 128 1.29 -1.46 5.34
N LEU A 129 2.53 -1.61 4.83
CA LEU A 129 3.70 -1.93 5.65
C LEU A 129 4.77 -0.86 5.53
N LYS A 130 5.53 -0.69 6.62
CA LYS A 130 6.77 0.07 6.69
C LYS A 130 7.83 -0.82 7.35
N ASP A 131 8.98 -1.00 6.68
CA ASP A 131 10.09 -1.84 7.14
C ASP A 131 9.62 -3.25 7.53
N GLY A 132 8.73 -3.83 6.69
CA GLY A 132 8.14 -5.16 6.89
C GLY A 132 7.13 -5.26 8.04
N LYS A 133 6.72 -4.13 8.65
CA LYS A 133 5.76 -4.10 9.77
C LYS A 133 4.50 -3.32 9.40
N PRO A 134 3.32 -3.68 9.94
CA PRO A 134 2.10 -2.89 9.80
C PRO A 134 2.32 -1.44 10.23
N LEU A 135 1.71 -0.51 9.48
CA LEU A 135 1.82 0.93 9.76
C LEU A 135 1.26 1.32 11.13
N GLY A 136 0.34 0.52 11.68
CA GLY A 136 -0.37 0.80 12.92
C GLY A 136 -1.38 1.94 12.80
N SER A 137 -2.41 1.91 13.65
CA SER A 137 -3.43 2.96 13.72
C SER A 137 -2.92 4.22 14.43
N LYS A 138 -3.66 5.32 14.30
CA LYS A 138 -3.39 6.59 14.99
C LYS A 138 -3.35 6.41 16.51
N ALA A 139 -4.23 5.57 17.06
CA ALA A 139 -4.28 5.28 18.50
C ALA A 139 -2.99 4.63 19.03
N LYS A 140 -2.25 3.93 18.17
CA LYS A 140 -0.96 3.29 18.48
C LYS A 140 0.25 4.14 18.05
N GLY A 141 0.03 5.41 17.69
CA GLY A 141 1.09 6.31 17.19
C GLY A 141 1.59 5.97 15.79
N GLY A 142 0.84 5.17 15.03
CA GLY A 142 1.17 4.76 13.67
C GLY A 142 0.77 5.77 12.59
N GLN A 143 0.86 5.34 11.33
CA GLN A 143 0.57 6.14 10.13
C GLN A 143 -0.54 5.54 9.26
N GLY A 144 -1.08 4.38 9.66
CA GLY A 144 -2.03 3.58 8.91
C GLY A 144 -3.33 3.30 9.66
N PRO A 145 -4.10 2.32 9.21
CA PRO A 145 -3.65 1.12 8.45
C PRO A 145 -3.28 1.37 7.00
N LEU A 146 -3.79 2.40 6.35
CA LEU A 146 -3.49 2.77 4.96
C LEU A 146 -2.82 4.14 4.89
N LEU A 147 -1.78 4.27 4.05
CA LEU A 147 -1.05 5.51 3.82
C LEU A 147 -0.84 5.68 2.32
N VAL A 148 -1.10 6.87 1.79
CA VAL A 148 -0.79 7.20 0.38
C VAL A 148 0.52 7.97 0.31
N ILE A 149 1.44 7.47 -0.52
CA ILE A 149 2.78 8.02 -0.75
C ILE A 149 2.97 8.34 -2.23
N PRO A 150 3.19 9.61 -2.58
CA PRO A 150 3.76 9.99 -3.86
C PRO A 150 5.29 9.84 -3.79
N ARG A 151 5.86 8.83 -4.47
CA ARG A 151 7.29 8.47 -4.38
C ARG A 151 8.24 9.59 -4.81
N GLN A 152 7.76 10.51 -5.65
CA GLN A 152 8.53 11.65 -6.16
C GLN A 152 8.57 12.83 -5.17
N HIS A 153 7.77 12.79 -4.11
CA HIS A 153 7.67 13.86 -3.13
C HIS A 153 8.19 13.40 -1.76
N GLU A 154 9.40 13.82 -1.43
CA GLU A 154 10.05 13.48 -0.16
C GLU A 154 9.40 14.18 1.06
N PHE A 155 8.57 15.21 0.84
CA PHE A 155 7.95 15.97 1.93
C PHE A 155 6.63 15.37 2.39
N GLY A 156 6.52 15.13 3.70
CA GLY A 156 5.36 14.49 4.34
C GLY A 156 4.03 15.22 4.15
N GLN A 157 4.04 16.49 3.77
CA GLN A 157 2.84 17.26 3.44
C GLN A 157 2.10 16.77 2.18
N PHE A 158 2.74 15.98 1.35
CA PHE A 158 2.10 15.36 0.18
C PHE A 158 1.63 13.93 0.46
N TRP A 159 1.86 13.43 1.66
CA TRP A 159 1.52 12.08 2.07
C TRP A 159 0.20 12.07 2.84
N CYS A 160 -0.71 11.19 2.50
CA CYS A 160 -1.99 11.06 3.20
C CYS A 160 -1.95 9.86 4.15
N LYS A 161 -1.64 10.13 5.44
CA LYS A 161 -1.71 9.13 6.51
C LYS A 161 -3.17 8.84 6.86
N PHE A 162 -3.46 7.62 7.32
CA PHE A 162 -4.82 7.20 7.71
C PHE A 162 -5.83 7.33 6.57
N ALA A 163 -5.41 7.02 5.33
CA ALA A 163 -6.25 7.16 4.15
C ALA A 163 -7.55 6.37 4.30
N LEU A 164 -8.69 7.02 4.04
CA LEU A 164 -10.03 6.49 4.23
C LEU A 164 -10.85 6.51 2.94
N GLU A 165 -10.70 7.55 2.13
CA GLU A 165 -11.45 7.68 0.89
C GLU A 165 -10.62 8.30 -0.23
N VAL A 166 -10.97 7.95 -1.46
CA VAL A 166 -10.44 8.52 -2.71
C VAL A 166 -11.63 9.03 -3.52
N ASP A 167 -11.64 10.32 -3.85
CA ASP A 167 -12.68 10.96 -4.65
C ASP A 167 -12.10 11.44 -5.98
N VAL A 168 -12.61 10.92 -7.08
CA VAL A 168 -12.21 11.26 -8.46
C VAL A 168 -13.21 12.25 -9.05
N ARG A 169 -12.69 13.37 -9.60
CA ARG A 169 -13.50 14.48 -10.14
C ARG A 169 -13.03 14.93 -11.51
#